data_b2939a50ec9f19d9e06ebfec7e60b776
#
_entry.id   b2939a50ec9f19d9e06ebfec7e60b776
#
_cell.length_a   1.000
_cell.length_b   1.000
_cell.length_c   1.000
_cell.angle_alpha   90.00
_cell.angle_beta   90.00
_cell.angle_gamma   90.00
#
_symmetry.space_group_name_H-M   'P 1'
#
loop_
_entity.id
_entity.type
_entity.pdbx_description
1 polymer ?
#
loop_
_entity_poly.entity_id
_entity_poly.type
_entity_poly.pdbx_seq_one_letter_code
_entity_poly.pdbx_strand_id
1 'polypeptide(L)'
;LPERQPPRHLAIQINQALHDLLCKYPSSLLFGEDVAQKGGVYTVSKGLLKAFGPRRVFNTLLDETMILGMAQGLANLGMLPIPEIQYLAYLHNAADQLRGEACSLQFFSNDQYRNPMLVRIAGLGYQKGFGGHFHNDNSITALRDIPGLVVGCASRGDDAAMMLRTLAALAQVDGRVAVFLEPIALYMTKDLHAAGDGQWLFPYPAPDQALVLGEGRVYAAEASDLVIFTYGNGVPMSLRAARTIEAELGWQVRVVDLRWLVPLNAGFIAEQGADAQRVLVVDEGRHSAGVGEGVITALVEAGLGHLPLQRVCGADTYTPLAGAAMCVLPSDNAVTSAARVLAQDH
;
A
#
# COMPACT_ATOMS: atom_id res chain seq x y z
N LEU A 1 23.37 9.84 8.78
CA LEU A 1 22.70 8.64 8.28
C LEU A 1 21.25 8.62 8.78
N PRO A 2 20.28 8.21 7.97
CA PRO A 2 18.85 8.19 8.34
C PRO A 2 18.57 7.38 9.62
N GLU A 3 19.27 6.25 9.82
CA GLU A 3 19.11 5.34 10.97
C GLU A 3 19.48 5.99 12.32
N ARG A 4 20.24 7.10 12.27
CA ARG A 4 20.66 7.86 13.46
C ARG A 4 19.77 9.06 13.74
N GLN A 5 18.76 9.31 12.90
CA GLN A 5 17.83 10.38 13.09
C GLN A 5 16.68 9.96 14.01
N PRO A 6 15.99 10.92 14.66
CA PRO A 6 14.76 10.59 15.38
C PRO A 6 13.72 9.94 14.48
N PRO A 7 12.78 9.15 15.05
CA PRO A 7 11.67 8.55 14.32
C PRO A 7 10.92 9.57 13.45
N ARG A 8 10.48 9.13 12.26
CA ARG A 8 9.85 9.99 11.25
C ARG A 8 8.56 9.38 10.72
N HIS A 9 7.72 10.24 10.14
CA HIS A 9 6.50 9.85 9.45
C HIS A 9 6.78 9.26 8.06
N LEU A 10 5.77 8.63 7.47
CA LEU A 10 5.83 7.87 6.23
C LEU A 10 6.52 8.61 5.07
N ALA A 11 6.12 9.86 4.77
CA ALA A 11 6.65 10.59 3.62
C ALA A 11 8.17 10.82 3.69
N ILE A 12 8.70 11.13 4.88
CA ILE A 12 10.16 11.30 5.05
C ILE A 12 10.89 9.97 4.88
N GLN A 13 10.33 8.87 5.36
CA GLN A 13 10.96 7.56 5.22
C GLN A 13 10.95 7.06 3.78
N ILE A 14 9.88 7.32 3.03
CA ILE A 14 9.87 7.06 1.57
C ILE A 14 10.93 7.90 0.87
N ASN A 15 11.06 9.20 1.20
CA ASN A 15 12.09 10.06 0.62
C ASN A 15 13.49 9.51 0.86
N GLN A 16 13.80 9.11 2.10
CA GLN A 16 15.08 8.52 2.47
C GLN A 16 15.32 7.19 1.74
N ALA A 17 14.31 6.33 1.63
CA ALA A 17 14.40 5.07 0.88
C ALA A 17 14.66 5.30 -0.61
N LEU A 18 14.00 6.28 -1.24
CA LEU A 18 14.26 6.66 -2.63
C LEU A 18 15.69 7.18 -2.81
N HIS A 19 16.19 7.97 -1.86
CA HIS A 19 17.59 8.41 -1.86
C HIS A 19 18.55 7.20 -1.83
N ASP A 20 18.30 6.24 -0.93
CA ASP A 20 19.11 5.04 -0.80
C ASP A 20 19.07 4.19 -2.07
N LEU A 21 17.90 4.02 -2.70
CA LEU A 21 17.74 3.29 -3.96
C LEU A 21 18.49 3.96 -5.10
N LEU A 22 18.41 5.29 -5.22
CA LEU A 22 19.15 6.05 -6.22
C LEU A 22 20.67 5.97 -6.00
N CYS A 23 21.15 5.86 -4.77
CA CYS A 23 22.56 5.58 -4.48
C CYS A 23 22.95 4.14 -4.84
N LYS A 24 22.13 3.17 -4.45
CA LYS A 24 22.40 1.74 -4.61
C LYS A 24 22.38 1.29 -6.08
N TYR A 25 21.45 1.81 -6.86
CA TYR A 25 21.25 1.45 -8.26
C TYR A 25 21.59 2.62 -9.19
N PRO A 26 22.84 2.69 -9.72
CA PRO A 26 23.24 3.80 -10.61
C PRO A 26 22.38 3.93 -11.87
N SER A 27 21.77 2.84 -12.34
CA SER A 27 20.84 2.82 -13.47
C SER A 27 19.41 3.27 -13.14
N SER A 28 19.08 3.52 -11.87
CA SER A 28 17.73 3.91 -11.51
C SER A 28 17.41 5.35 -11.89
N LEU A 29 16.18 5.58 -12.34
CA LEU A 29 15.66 6.87 -12.80
C LEU A 29 14.32 7.15 -12.10
N LEU A 30 14.20 8.28 -11.41
CA LEU A 30 12.98 8.72 -10.77
C LEU A 30 12.33 9.84 -11.60
N PHE A 31 11.11 9.63 -12.04
CA PHE A 31 10.43 10.61 -12.89
C PHE A 31 8.89 10.56 -12.75
N GLY A 32 8.24 11.62 -13.17
CA GLY A 32 6.81 11.83 -13.12
C GLY A 32 6.48 13.31 -13.31
N GLU A 33 5.25 13.71 -13.08
CA GLU A 33 4.79 15.06 -13.40
C GLU A 33 5.53 16.17 -12.62
N ASP A 34 5.53 16.07 -11.30
CA ASP A 34 6.04 17.12 -10.38
C ASP A 34 7.23 16.64 -9.53
N VAL A 35 7.84 15.52 -9.90
CA VAL A 35 8.84 14.80 -9.09
C VAL A 35 10.12 15.61 -8.86
N ALA A 36 10.55 16.40 -9.83
CA ALA A 36 11.84 17.08 -9.79
C ALA A 36 11.84 18.35 -8.93
N GLN A 37 11.60 19.51 -9.53
CA GLN A 37 11.76 20.81 -8.86
C GLN A 37 10.81 21.00 -7.68
N LYS A 38 9.55 20.60 -7.82
CA LYS A 38 8.54 20.68 -6.77
C LYS A 38 8.75 19.62 -5.68
N GLY A 39 9.31 18.47 -6.05
CA GLY A 39 9.55 17.36 -5.14
C GLY A 39 8.32 16.48 -4.91
N GLY A 40 7.44 16.36 -5.91
CA GLY A 40 6.15 15.67 -5.83
C GLY A 40 5.06 16.53 -5.21
N VAL A 41 3.79 16.16 -5.42
CA VAL A 41 2.62 16.90 -4.89
C VAL A 41 2.66 17.00 -3.37
N TYR A 42 3.11 15.93 -2.71
CA TYR A 42 3.21 15.84 -1.26
C TYR A 42 4.65 15.96 -0.74
N THR A 43 5.55 16.49 -1.57
CA THR A 43 6.97 16.71 -1.25
C THR A 43 7.76 15.43 -0.92
N VAL A 44 7.28 14.27 -1.31
CA VAL A 44 7.91 12.97 -1.04
C VAL A 44 9.26 12.82 -1.74
N SER A 45 9.43 13.38 -2.95
CA SER A 45 10.70 13.39 -3.70
C SER A 45 11.54 14.66 -3.52
N LYS A 46 11.19 15.52 -2.56
CA LYS A 46 11.88 16.78 -2.30
C LYS A 46 13.39 16.59 -2.07
N GLY A 47 14.20 17.38 -2.77
CA GLY A 47 15.67 17.37 -2.64
C GLY A 47 16.39 16.34 -3.50
N LEU A 48 15.70 15.32 -4.05
CA LEU A 48 16.33 14.28 -4.86
C LEU A 48 16.90 14.81 -6.17
N LEU A 49 16.22 15.77 -6.83
CA LEU A 49 16.79 16.44 -8.00
C LEU A 49 18.13 17.11 -7.69
N LYS A 50 18.23 17.79 -6.55
CA LYS A 50 19.49 18.45 -6.12
C LYS A 50 20.60 17.43 -5.84
N ALA A 51 20.25 16.28 -5.29
CA ALA A 51 21.20 15.24 -4.91
C ALA A 51 21.72 14.44 -6.12
N PHE A 52 20.86 14.12 -7.09
CA PHE A 52 21.17 13.18 -8.17
C PHE A 52 21.21 13.80 -9.57
N GLY A 53 20.78 15.06 -9.71
CA GLY A 53 20.78 15.79 -10.96
C GLY A 53 19.65 15.42 -11.93
N PRO A 54 19.45 16.25 -12.98
CA PRO A 54 18.30 16.13 -13.90
C PRO A 54 18.38 14.91 -14.84
N ARG A 55 19.53 14.25 -14.93
CA ARG A 55 19.65 12.99 -15.69
C ARG A 55 19.07 11.78 -14.93
N ARG A 56 18.88 11.91 -13.63
CA ARG A 56 18.41 10.84 -12.76
C ARG A 56 17.04 11.11 -12.14
N VAL A 57 16.70 12.39 -11.94
CA VAL A 57 15.44 12.85 -11.36
C VAL A 57 14.90 13.98 -12.23
N PHE A 58 13.77 13.75 -12.90
CA PHE A 58 13.23 14.72 -13.87
C PHE A 58 11.70 14.66 -13.97
N ASN A 59 11.12 15.77 -14.46
CA ASN A 59 9.69 15.83 -14.75
C ASN A 59 9.40 15.27 -16.15
N THR A 60 8.20 14.73 -16.29
CA THR A 60 7.60 14.34 -17.57
C THR A 60 6.49 15.31 -17.96
N LEU A 61 5.89 15.06 -19.11
CA LEU A 61 4.59 15.63 -19.43
C LEU A 61 3.51 15.03 -18.51
N LEU A 62 2.40 15.71 -18.39
CA LEU A 62 1.22 15.28 -17.64
C LEU A 62 0.42 14.27 -18.51
N ASP A 63 0.93 13.05 -18.58
CA ASP A 63 0.38 11.96 -19.39
C ASP A 63 0.88 10.63 -18.83
N GLU A 64 0.03 9.92 -18.10
CA GLU A 64 0.38 8.68 -17.41
C GLU A 64 0.69 7.55 -18.40
N THR A 65 0.06 7.55 -19.57
CA THR A 65 0.37 6.61 -20.67
C THR A 65 1.82 6.79 -21.12
N MET A 66 2.25 8.05 -21.32
CA MET A 66 3.63 8.37 -21.69
C MET A 66 4.60 8.04 -20.55
N ILE A 67 4.25 8.33 -19.30
CA ILE A 67 5.09 8.03 -18.13
C ILE A 67 5.41 6.54 -18.08
N LEU A 68 4.41 5.67 -18.15
CA LEU A 68 4.61 4.22 -18.11
C LEU A 68 5.21 3.69 -19.42
N GLY A 69 4.86 4.23 -20.58
CA GLY A 69 5.49 3.88 -21.85
C GLY A 69 6.98 4.20 -21.88
N MET A 70 7.39 5.36 -21.32
CA MET A 70 8.80 5.70 -21.16
C MET A 70 9.50 4.75 -20.16
N ALA A 71 8.82 4.36 -19.06
CA ALA A 71 9.36 3.37 -18.13
C ALA A 71 9.66 2.04 -18.84
N GLN A 72 8.76 1.57 -19.69
CA GLN A 72 8.96 0.35 -20.49
C GLN A 72 10.20 0.46 -21.39
N GLY A 73 10.33 1.56 -22.14
CA GLY A 73 11.48 1.81 -23.00
C GLY A 73 12.79 1.84 -22.22
N LEU A 74 12.83 2.51 -21.08
CA LEU A 74 14.01 2.58 -20.21
C LEU A 74 14.37 1.21 -19.61
N ALA A 75 13.37 0.43 -19.19
CA ALA A 75 13.59 -0.92 -18.70
C ALA A 75 14.18 -1.84 -19.76
N ASN A 76 13.68 -1.78 -21.00
CA ASN A 76 14.23 -2.53 -22.13
C ASN A 76 15.67 -2.13 -22.48
N LEU A 77 16.09 -0.92 -22.10
CA LEU A 77 17.48 -0.46 -22.23
C LEU A 77 18.36 -0.83 -21.01
N GLY A 78 17.84 -1.64 -20.07
CA GLY A 78 18.59 -2.11 -18.91
C GLY A 78 18.63 -1.12 -17.75
N MET A 79 17.77 -0.10 -17.74
CA MET A 79 17.63 0.84 -16.64
C MET A 79 16.60 0.33 -15.62
N LEU A 80 16.62 0.89 -14.41
CA LEU A 80 15.59 0.67 -13.40
C LEU A 80 14.72 1.92 -13.30
N PRO A 81 13.61 2.00 -14.04
CA PRO A 81 12.68 3.12 -13.92
C PRO A 81 11.88 3.06 -12.63
N ILE A 82 11.75 4.22 -11.99
CA ILE A 82 10.91 4.45 -10.82
C ILE A 82 9.91 5.57 -11.19
N PRO A 83 8.91 5.28 -12.05
CA PRO A 83 7.90 6.26 -12.41
C PRO A 83 6.95 6.54 -11.26
N GLU A 84 6.51 7.80 -11.14
CA GLU A 84 5.46 8.22 -10.19
C GLU A 84 4.17 8.52 -10.96
N ILE A 85 3.10 7.84 -10.58
CA ILE A 85 1.72 8.20 -10.93
C ILE A 85 1.16 9.00 -9.75
N GLN A 86 0.74 10.21 -10.03
CA GLN A 86 0.45 11.21 -9.00
C GLN A 86 -0.73 10.85 -8.09
N TYR A 87 -1.74 10.16 -8.68
CA TYR A 87 -2.91 9.63 -7.97
C TYR A 87 -3.34 8.30 -8.57
N LEU A 88 -3.81 7.37 -7.72
CA LEU A 88 -4.34 6.07 -8.17
C LEU A 88 -5.46 6.25 -9.23
N ALA A 89 -6.29 7.29 -9.09
CA ALA A 89 -7.32 7.63 -10.06
C ALA A 89 -6.79 7.82 -11.50
N TYR A 90 -5.56 8.30 -11.64
CA TYR A 90 -4.97 8.58 -12.95
C TYR A 90 -4.33 7.35 -13.60
N LEU A 91 -4.08 6.30 -12.81
CA LEU A 91 -3.55 5.04 -13.33
C LEU A 91 -4.46 4.45 -14.43
N HIS A 92 -5.75 4.68 -14.35
CA HIS A 92 -6.71 4.17 -15.36
C HIS A 92 -6.38 4.62 -16.78
N ASN A 93 -5.78 5.80 -16.96
CA ASN A 93 -5.31 6.28 -18.26
C ASN A 93 -4.16 5.42 -18.83
N ALA A 94 -3.39 4.76 -17.99
CA ALA A 94 -2.19 4.00 -18.33
C ALA A 94 -2.25 2.53 -17.91
N ALA A 95 -3.44 2.02 -17.58
CA ALA A 95 -3.58 0.64 -17.11
C ALA A 95 -3.09 -0.39 -18.15
N ASP A 96 -3.24 -0.11 -19.44
CA ASP A 96 -2.80 -1.01 -20.50
C ASP A 96 -1.28 -1.11 -20.60
N GLN A 97 -0.53 -0.04 -20.31
CA GLN A 97 0.94 -0.09 -20.25
C GLN A 97 1.44 -1.07 -19.19
N LEU A 98 0.72 -1.21 -18.08
CA LEU A 98 1.05 -2.24 -17.07
C LEU A 98 0.56 -3.62 -17.51
N ARG A 99 -0.74 -3.73 -17.82
CA ARG A 99 -1.43 -5.00 -18.07
C ARG A 99 -1.06 -5.59 -19.43
N GLY A 100 -1.24 -4.80 -20.49
CA GLY A 100 -1.09 -5.26 -21.88
C GLY A 100 0.35 -5.37 -22.33
N GLU A 101 1.26 -4.59 -21.74
CA GLU A 101 2.64 -4.48 -22.19
C GLU A 101 3.65 -4.96 -21.14
N ALA A 102 3.80 -4.22 -20.03
CA ALA A 102 4.89 -4.48 -19.09
C ALA A 102 4.82 -5.86 -18.44
N CYS A 103 3.67 -6.25 -17.91
CA CYS A 103 3.51 -7.55 -17.24
C CYS A 103 3.38 -8.72 -18.22
N SER A 104 2.85 -8.50 -19.42
CA SER A 104 2.66 -9.56 -20.40
C SER A 104 3.96 -9.96 -21.12
N LEU A 105 4.91 -9.06 -21.24
CA LEU A 105 6.16 -9.26 -22.02
C LEU A 105 6.91 -10.52 -21.58
N GLN A 106 7.09 -10.72 -20.29
CA GLN A 106 7.79 -11.88 -19.73
C GLN A 106 7.09 -13.19 -20.09
N PHE A 107 5.75 -13.21 -20.02
CA PHE A 107 4.96 -14.40 -20.33
C PHE A 107 5.02 -14.74 -21.84
N PHE A 108 4.70 -13.78 -22.71
CA PHE A 108 4.66 -14.04 -24.16
C PHE A 108 6.02 -14.26 -24.79
N SER A 109 7.09 -13.73 -24.20
CA SER A 109 8.46 -13.99 -24.65
C SER A 109 9.05 -15.29 -24.10
N ASN A 110 8.31 -16.04 -23.30
CA ASN A 110 8.81 -17.21 -22.58
C ASN A 110 10.06 -16.87 -21.73
N ASP A 111 9.95 -15.80 -20.95
CA ASP A 111 11.00 -15.24 -20.07
C ASP A 111 12.28 -14.73 -20.79
N GLN A 112 12.25 -14.60 -22.11
CA GLN A 112 13.38 -14.05 -22.86
C GLN A 112 13.54 -12.54 -22.69
N TYR A 113 12.43 -11.85 -22.46
CA TYR A 113 12.39 -10.40 -22.22
C TYR A 113 11.62 -10.10 -20.92
N ARG A 114 12.11 -9.12 -20.19
CA ARG A 114 11.51 -8.63 -18.95
C ARG A 114 11.42 -7.11 -19.02
N ASN A 115 10.46 -6.55 -18.28
CA ASN A 115 10.24 -5.11 -18.24
C ASN A 115 10.24 -4.61 -16.78
N PRO A 116 11.42 -4.64 -16.10
CA PRO A 116 11.52 -4.25 -14.68
C PRO A 116 11.13 -2.80 -14.45
N MET A 117 10.28 -2.56 -13.48
CA MET A 117 9.99 -1.20 -13.01
C MET A 117 9.43 -1.20 -11.59
N LEU A 118 9.64 -0.09 -10.88
CA LEU A 118 9.03 0.19 -9.59
C LEU A 118 8.11 1.40 -9.72
N VAL A 119 6.83 1.17 -9.99
CA VAL A 119 5.82 2.22 -10.12
C VAL A 119 5.38 2.68 -8.73
N ARG A 120 5.55 3.96 -8.44
CA ARG A 120 5.03 4.58 -7.23
C ARG A 120 3.70 5.23 -7.53
N ILE A 121 2.70 4.96 -6.68
CA ILE A 121 1.35 5.49 -6.86
C ILE A 121 0.88 6.03 -5.51
N ALA A 122 0.71 7.34 -5.42
CA ALA A 122 0.03 7.95 -4.29
C ALA A 122 -1.48 7.72 -4.44
N GLY A 123 -2.17 7.37 -3.35
CA GLY A 123 -3.57 7.03 -3.54
C GLY A 123 -4.33 6.75 -2.28
N LEU A 124 -5.32 5.95 -2.51
CA LEU A 124 -6.39 5.51 -1.66
C LEU A 124 -7.43 6.61 -1.37
N GLY A 125 -8.54 6.22 -0.73
CA GLY A 125 -9.72 7.07 -0.61
C GLY A 125 -9.56 8.24 0.34
N TYR A 126 -8.71 8.11 1.37
CA TYR A 126 -8.55 9.15 2.37
C TYR A 126 -7.48 10.16 1.97
N GLN A 127 -7.86 11.43 2.02
CA GLN A 127 -6.89 12.53 1.97
C GLN A 127 -7.54 13.79 2.54
N LYS A 128 -6.74 14.70 3.07
CA LYS A 128 -7.24 15.97 3.58
C LYS A 128 -7.84 16.79 2.43
N GLY A 129 -9.10 17.21 2.62
CA GLY A 129 -9.78 18.09 1.67
C GLY A 129 -10.61 17.39 0.60
N PHE A 130 -10.67 16.07 0.57
CA PHE A 130 -11.48 15.24 -0.36
C PHE A 130 -11.88 15.93 -1.68
N GLY A 131 -11.03 15.75 -2.71
CA GLY A 131 -11.22 16.31 -4.06
C GLY A 131 -12.13 15.48 -4.98
N GLY A 132 -12.87 14.50 -4.43
CA GLY A 132 -13.70 13.58 -5.20
C GLY A 132 -12.89 12.47 -5.86
N HIS A 133 -13.54 11.66 -6.69
CA HIS A 133 -12.97 10.42 -7.25
C HIS A 133 -11.73 10.62 -8.15
N PHE A 134 -11.46 11.82 -8.64
CA PHE A 134 -10.24 12.12 -9.39
C PHE A 134 -8.98 12.22 -8.51
N HIS A 135 -9.11 12.33 -7.19
CA HIS A 135 -8.00 12.41 -6.27
C HIS A 135 -8.10 11.37 -5.14
N ASN A 136 -9.33 11.00 -4.79
CA ASN A 136 -9.64 10.06 -3.72
C ASN A 136 -10.20 8.78 -4.36
N ASP A 137 -9.33 7.91 -4.84
CA ASP A 137 -9.73 6.66 -5.49
C ASP A 137 -9.20 5.45 -4.72
N ASN A 138 -10.07 4.47 -4.56
CA ASN A 138 -9.80 3.21 -3.88
C ASN A 138 -9.95 1.99 -4.80
N SER A 139 -9.76 2.17 -6.11
CA SER A 139 -9.91 1.13 -7.13
C SER A 139 -8.69 0.19 -7.21
N ILE A 140 -8.26 -0.37 -6.08
CA ILE A 140 -7.14 -1.33 -5.99
C ILE A 140 -7.41 -2.57 -6.85
N THR A 141 -8.66 -2.91 -7.06
CA THR A 141 -9.12 -4.02 -7.91
C THR A 141 -8.49 -4.01 -9.30
N ALA A 142 -8.31 -2.84 -9.90
CA ALA A 142 -7.70 -2.70 -11.21
C ALA A 142 -6.25 -3.22 -11.25
N LEU A 143 -5.54 -3.16 -10.14
CA LEU A 143 -4.17 -3.72 -10.01
C LEU A 143 -4.20 -5.22 -9.70
N ARG A 144 -5.23 -5.69 -8.99
CA ARG A 144 -5.34 -7.11 -8.61
C ARG A 144 -5.58 -8.05 -9.78
N ASP A 145 -6.21 -7.55 -10.85
CA ASP A 145 -6.51 -8.32 -12.06
C ASP A 145 -5.31 -8.43 -13.02
N ILE A 146 -4.17 -7.83 -12.72
CA ILE A 146 -2.99 -7.85 -13.62
C ILE A 146 -2.08 -9.02 -13.28
N PRO A 147 -1.99 -10.07 -14.13
CA PRO A 147 -1.12 -11.20 -13.89
C PRO A 147 0.37 -10.79 -13.86
N GLY A 148 1.11 -11.33 -12.91
CA GLY A 148 2.55 -11.06 -12.79
C GLY A 148 2.92 -9.77 -12.07
N LEU A 149 1.96 -8.88 -11.79
CA LEU A 149 2.20 -7.66 -11.02
C LEU A 149 2.48 -7.99 -9.54
N VAL A 150 3.35 -7.21 -8.91
CA VAL A 150 3.55 -7.22 -7.46
C VAL A 150 3.06 -5.89 -6.89
N VAL A 151 2.18 -5.93 -5.89
CA VAL A 151 1.63 -4.70 -5.26
C VAL A 151 1.86 -4.74 -3.76
N GLY A 152 2.61 -3.76 -3.26
CA GLY A 152 2.78 -3.49 -1.84
C GLY A 152 2.12 -2.18 -1.42
N CYS A 153 1.58 -2.14 -0.19
CA CYS A 153 0.96 -0.96 0.41
C CYS A 153 1.42 -0.83 1.86
N ALA A 154 2.24 0.17 2.16
CA ALA A 154 2.76 0.36 3.49
C ALA A 154 1.85 1.26 4.33
N SER A 155 1.59 0.86 5.58
CA SER A 155 0.90 1.68 6.59
C SER A 155 1.87 2.49 7.44
N ARG A 156 3.12 2.05 7.57
CA ARG A 156 4.16 2.60 8.45
C ARG A 156 5.38 3.05 7.65
N GLY A 157 6.13 4.00 8.20
CA GLY A 157 7.33 4.53 7.53
C GLY A 157 8.48 3.51 7.45
N ASP A 158 8.76 2.79 8.53
CA ASP A 158 9.79 1.74 8.55
C ASP A 158 9.47 0.59 7.58
N ASP A 159 8.20 0.16 7.51
CA ASP A 159 7.76 -0.83 6.54
C ASP A 159 7.89 -0.32 5.12
N ALA A 160 7.57 0.95 4.86
CA ALA A 160 7.71 1.55 3.54
C ALA A 160 9.16 1.50 3.04
N ALA A 161 10.12 1.84 3.88
CA ALA A 161 11.53 1.80 3.51
C ALA A 161 12.00 0.36 3.20
N MET A 162 11.64 -0.61 4.03
CA MET A 162 11.98 -2.02 3.82
C MET A 162 11.26 -2.61 2.60
N MET A 163 9.99 -2.26 2.40
CA MET A 163 9.19 -2.70 1.25
C MET A 163 9.74 -2.16 -0.07
N LEU A 164 10.13 -0.88 -0.12
CA LEU A 164 10.76 -0.28 -1.29
C LEU A 164 12.09 -0.97 -1.65
N ARG A 165 12.87 -1.40 -0.67
CA ARG A 165 14.09 -2.20 -0.90
C ARG A 165 13.75 -3.53 -1.55
N THR A 166 12.73 -4.23 -1.07
CA THR A 166 12.27 -5.51 -1.64
C THR A 166 11.73 -5.33 -3.06
N LEU A 167 10.84 -4.35 -3.28
CA LEU A 167 10.25 -4.10 -4.60
C LEU A 167 11.32 -3.69 -5.63
N ALA A 168 12.29 -2.87 -5.23
CA ALA A 168 13.40 -2.51 -6.12
C ALA A 168 14.31 -3.72 -6.43
N ALA A 169 14.52 -4.61 -5.47
CA ALA A 169 15.26 -5.85 -5.70
C ALA A 169 14.50 -6.80 -6.64
N LEU A 170 13.20 -6.99 -6.45
CA LEU A 170 12.34 -7.78 -7.34
C LEU A 170 12.37 -7.23 -8.78
N ALA A 171 12.34 -5.90 -8.94
CA ALA A 171 12.45 -5.28 -10.24
C ALA A 171 13.86 -5.47 -10.83
N GLN A 172 14.92 -5.12 -10.10
CA GLN A 172 16.30 -5.10 -10.62
C GLN A 172 16.88 -6.50 -10.85
N VAL A 173 16.55 -7.46 -9.97
CA VAL A 173 17.16 -8.81 -10.00
C VAL A 173 16.26 -9.81 -10.75
N ASP A 174 14.96 -9.81 -10.40
CA ASP A 174 14.02 -10.79 -10.94
C ASP A 174 13.26 -10.26 -12.18
N GLY A 175 13.49 -8.99 -12.55
CA GLY A 175 12.85 -8.38 -13.71
C GLY A 175 11.35 -8.14 -13.55
N ARG A 176 10.84 -8.04 -12.31
CA ARG A 176 9.42 -7.91 -12.03
C ARG A 176 8.90 -6.48 -12.23
N VAL A 177 7.62 -6.40 -12.58
CA VAL A 177 6.86 -5.15 -12.51
C VAL A 177 6.27 -5.03 -11.12
N ALA A 178 6.63 -3.97 -10.42
CA ALA A 178 6.22 -3.75 -9.04
C ALA A 178 5.50 -2.42 -8.88
N VAL A 179 4.46 -2.39 -8.05
CA VAL A 179 3.73 -1.19 -7.65
C VAL A 179 3.88 -0.99 -6.15
N PHE A 180 4.22 0.20 -5.75
CA PHE A 180 4.20 0.66 -4.37
C PHE A 180 3.07 1.67 -4.20
N LEU A 181 1.99 1.25 -3.52
CA LEU A 181 0.87 2.13 -3.15
C LEU A 181 1.21 2.91 -1.89
N GLU A 182 1.05 4.22 -1.98
CA GLU A 182 1.38 5.17 -0.93
C GLU A 182 0.10 5.81 -0.39
N PRO A 183 -0.39 5.42 0.82
CA PRO A 183 -1.58 6.02 1.41
C PRO A 183 -1.34 7.50 1.75
N ILE A 184 -1.93 8.41 0.98
CA ILE A 184 -1.72 9.86 1.09
C ILE A 184 -2.05 10.37 2.50
N ALA A 185 -3.13 9.86 3.10
CA ALA A 185 -3.55 10.27 4.43
C ALA A 185 -2.52 9.96 5.51
N LEU A 186 -1.66 8.95 5.29
CA LEU A 186 -0.64 8.55 6.25
C LEU A 186 0.69 9.28 6.08
N TYR A 187 0.92 10.00 4.98
CA TYR A 187 2.19 10.65 4.70
C TYR A 187 2.72 11.49 5.85
N MET A 188 1.85 12.32 6.46
CA MET A 188 2.21 13.25 7.53
C MET A 188 1.67 12.82 8.90
N THR A 189 1.06 11.63 8.99
CA THR A 189 0.52 11.12 10.25
C THR A 189 1.65 10.82 11.22
N LYS A 190 1.51 11.32 12.44
CA LYS A 190 2.49 11.18 13.52
C LYS A 190 1.93 10.49 14.75
N ASP A 191 0.63 10.63 14.93
CA ASP A 191 -0.09 10.21 16.12
C ASP A 191 -1.06 9.07 15.79
N LEU A 192 -1.28 8.18 16.74
CA LEU A 192 -2.19 7.05 16.57
C LEU A 192 -3.49 7.23 17.36
N HIS A 193 -3.38 7.47 18.66
CA HIS A 193 -4.52 7.47 19.57
C HIS A 193 -4.91 8.86 20.06
N ALA A 194 -3.93 9.73 20.29
CA ALA A 194 -4.16 11.09 20.80
C ALA A 194 -3.20 12.07 20.14
N ALA A 195 -3.66 13.31 19.98
CA ALA A 195 -2.81 14.36 19.42
C ALA A 195 -1.53 14.54 20.25
N GLY A 196 -0.38 14.47 19.58
CA GLY A 196 0.95 14.60 20.19
C GLY A 196 1.51 13.31 20.79
N ASP A 197 0.88 12.15 20.63
CA ASP A 197 1.39 10.88 21.18
C ASP A 197 2.60 10.31 20.43
N GLY A 198 2.84 10.75 19.20
CA GLY A 198 3.98 10.33 18.38
C GLY A 198 4.00 8.84 18.04
N GLN A 199 2.93 8.09 18.29
CA GLN A 199 2.91 6.63 18.17
C GLN A 199 2.87 6.13 16.72
N TRP A 200 2.79 7.05 15.74
CA TRP A 200 2.90 6.73 14.31
C TRP A 200 4.19 7.29 13.68
N LEU A 201 5.22 7.52 14.51
CA LEU A 201 6.58 7.83 14.10
C LEU A 201 7.46 6.60 14.32
N PHE A 202 8.26 6.25 13.31
CA PHE A 202 9.09 5.05 13.35
C PHE A 202 10.56 5.37 13.05
N PRO A 203 11.53 4.63 13.63
CA PRO A 203 12.94 4.75 13.26
C PRO A 203 13.15 4.26 11.84
N TYR A 204 14.11 4.83 11.13
CA TYR A 204 14.49 4.33 9.81
C TYR A 204 15.23 2.98 9.97
N PRO A 205 14.86 1.94 9.18
CA PRO A 205 15.43 0.61 9.35
C PRO A 205 16.89 0.55 8.90
N ALA A 206 17.67 -0.35 9.51
CA ALA A 206 19.06 -0.58 9.12
C ALA A 206 19.18 -0.98 7.64
N PRO A 207 20.33 -0.69 6.97
CA PRO A 207 20.47 -0.87 5.52
C PRO A 207 20.27 -2.29 5.01
N ASP A 208 20.52 -3.29 5.83
CA ASP A 208 20.38 -4.72 5.56
C ASP A 208 18.96 -5.27 5.81
N GLN A 209 18.08 -4.46 6.40
CA GLN A 209 16.70 -4.86 6.67
C GLN A 209 15.82 -4.64 5.42
N ALA A 210 15.11 -5.70 5.03
CA ALA A 210 14.11 -5.70 3.96
C ALA A 210 12.93 -6.59 4.39
N LEU A 211 11.78 -6.46 3.74
CA LEU A 211 10.64 -7.32 3.99
C LEU A 211 10.63 -8.50 3.01
N VAL A 212 10.25 -9.66 3.49
CA VAL A 212 9.99 -10.81 2.63
C VAL A 212 8.64 -10.58 1.93
N LEU A 213 8.58 -10.88 0.64
CA LEU A 213 7.35 -10.80 -0.14
C LEU A 213 6.29 -11.74 0.44
N GLY A 214 5.11 -11.22 0.71
CA GLY A 214 3.98 -11.95 1.28
C GLY A 214 3.92 -11.96 2.81
N GLU A 215 4.95 -11.47 3.52
CA GLU A 215 4.92 -11.34 4.98
C GLU A 215 4.16 -10.08 5.42
N GLY A 216 3.08 -10.28 6.18
CA GLY A 216 2.37 -9.19 6.86
C GLY A 216 3.03 -8.76 8.17
N ARG A 217 2.42 -7.79 8.84
CA ARG A 217 2.76 -7.42 10.22
C ARG A 217 1.60 -7.75 11.15
N VAL A 218 1.92 -8.34 12.28
CA VAL A 218 0.93 -8.72 13.28
C VAL A 218 1.11 -7.86 14.52
N TYR A 219 0.03 -7.26 14.99
CA TYR A 219 -0.06 -6.53 16.26
C TYR A 219 -0.84 -7.37 17.25
N ALA A 220 -0.38 -7.46 18.49
CA ALA A 220 -0.96 -8.29 19.54
C ALA A 220 -1.13 -9.77 19.08
N ALA A 221 -0.02 -10.40 18.67
CA ALA A 221 -0.01 -11.73 18.05
C ALA A 221 -0.69 -12.82 18.88
N GLU A 222 -0.69 -12.70 20.20
CA GLU A 222 -1.29 -13.66 21.14
C GLU A 222 -2.81 -13.49 21.28
N ALA A 223 -3.38 -12.41 20.75
CA ALA A 223 -4.82 -12.17 20.84
C ALA A 223 -5.57 -13.03 19.82
N SER A 224 -6.69 -13.66 20.25
CA SER A 224 -7.47 -14.58 19.41
C SER A 224 -8.98 -14.33 19.44
N ASP A 225 -9.49 -13.48 20.34
CA ASP A 225 -10.95 -13.24 20.43
C ASP A 225 -11.50 -12.60 19.15
N LEU A 226 -10.72 -11.68 18.55
CA LEU A 226 -11.00 -11.08 17.26
C LEU A 226 -9.71 -10.87 16.47
N VAL A 227 -9.65 -11.36 15.23
CA VAL A 227 -8.56 -11.08 14.29
C VAL A 227 -9.07 -10.15 13.20
N ILE A 228 -8.40 -8.99 13.05
CA ILE A 228 -8.73 -7.98 12.03
C ILE A 228 -7.68 -8.03 10.93
N PHE A 229 -8.07 -8.41 9.71
CA PHE A 229 -7.21 -8.32 8.52
C PHE A 229 -7.43 -6.98 7.83
N THR A 230 -6.35 -6.29 7.51
CA THR A 230 -6.40 -4.96 6.89
C THR A 230 -5.10 -4.58 6.19
N TYR A 231 -5.02 -3.36 5.63
CA TYR A 231 -3.82 -2.77 5.02
C TYR A 231 -3.94 -1.24 4.97
N GLY A 232 -2.85 -0.54 4.70
CA GLY A 232 -2.83 0.89 4.44
C GLY A 232 -3.51 1.71 5.56
N ASN A 233 -4.50 2.54 5.19
CA ASN A 233 -5.25 3.38 6.14
C ASN A 233 -6.04 2.57 7.16
N GLY A 234 -6.44 1.34 6.82
CA GLY A 234 -7.17 0.45 7.71
C GLY A 234 -6.36 0.02 8.94
N VAL A 235 -5.01 0.04 8.88
CA VAL A 235 -4.17 -0.40 9.99
C VAL A 235 -4.29 0.53 11.21
N PRO A 236 -3.96 1.84 11.13
CA PRO A 236 -4.16 2.74 12.27
C PRO A 236 -5.63 2.85 12.68
N MET A 237 -6.57 2.73 11.74
CA MET A 237 -8.00 2.69 12.02
C MET A 237 -8.36 1.49 12.90
N SER A 238 -7.92 0.29 12.52
CA SER A 238 -8.18 -0.95 13.27
C SER A 238 -7.51 -0.95 14.65
N LEU A 239 -6.30 -0.37 14.75
CA LEU A 239 -5.61 -0.25 16.05
C LEU A 239 -6.34 0.70 17.01
N ARG A 240 -6.93 1.80 16.51
CA ARG A 240 -7.78 2.67 17.35
C ARG A 240 -9.07 1.98 17.74
N ALA A 241 -9.74 1.32 16.79
CA ALA A 241 -10.95 0.55 17.06
C ALA A 241 -10.71 -0.58 18.06
N ALA A 242 -9.57 -1.27 17.98
CA ALA A 242 -9.18 -2.35 18.91
C ALA A 242 -9.26 -1.90 20.36
N ARG A 243 -8.72 -0.71 20.70
CA ARG A 243 -8.83 -0.17 22.09
C ARG A 243 -10.26 0.03 22.55
N THR A 244 -11.15 0.45 21.64
CA THR A 244 -12.56 0.62 21.97
C THR A 244 -13.25 -0.73 22.15
N ILE A 245 -12.95 -1.70 21.26
CA ILE A 245 -13.47 -3.07 21.32
C ILE A 245 -13.02 -3.75 22.62
N GLU A 246 -11.73 -3.63 22.96
CA GLU A 246 -11.18 -4.16 24.21
C GLU A 246 -11.89 -3.57 25.45
N ALA A 247 -12.12 -2.26 25.46
CA ALA A 247 -12.79 -1.57 26.56
C ALA A 247 -14.28 -1.92 26.70
N GLU A 248 -14.99 -2.09 25.57
CA GLU A 248 -16.44 -2.32 25.56
C GLU A 248 -16.82 -3.80 25.65
N LEU A 249 -16.10 -4.68 24.97
CA LEU A 249 -16.44 -6.10 24.83
C LEU A 249 -15.53 -7.01 25.66
N GLY A 250 -14.42 -6.49 26.19
CA GLY A 250 -13.41 -7.28 26.88
C GLY A 250 -12.61 -8.24 25.99
N TRP A 251 -12.70 -8.11 24.67
CA TRP A 251 -12.00 -8.94 23.72
C TRP A 251 -10.55 -8.50 23.52
N GLN A 252 -9.66 -9.45 23.38
CA GLN A 252 -8.30 -9.20 22.89
C GLN A 252 -8.32 -9.19 21.36
N VAL A 253 -7.72 -8.14 20.76
CA VAL A 253 -7.81 -7.90 19.32
C VAL A 253 -6.43 -7.99 18.67
N ARG A 254 -6.28 -8.94 17.73
CA ARG A 254 -5.13 -9.03 16.84
C ARG A 254 -5.41 -8.21 15.58
N VAL A 255 -4.48 -7.33 15.19
CA VAL A 255 -4.55 -6.62 13.91
C VAL A 255 -3.45 -7.12 12.99
N VAL A 256 -3.82 -7.56 11.79
CA VAL A 256 -2.94 -8.10 10.76
C VAL A 256 -2.87 -7.11 9.60
N ASP A 257 -1.74 -6.44 9.44
CA ASP A 257 -1.42 -5.63 8.27
C ASP A 257 -0.89 -6.54 7.16
N LEU A 258 -1.67 -6.69 6.09
CA LEU A 258 -1.34 -7.55 4.96
C LEU A 258 -0.07 -7.11 4.23
N ARG A 259 0.21 -5.80 4.14
CA ARG A 259 1.32 -5.17 3.40
C ARG A 259 1.35 -5.48 1.90
N TRP A 260 1.19 -6.73 1.50
CA TRP A 260 1.25 -7.21 0.12
C TRP A 260 -0.15 -7.55 -0.37
N LEU A 261 -0.60 -6.82 -1.39
CA LEU A 261 -1.96 -6.94 -1.91
C LEU A 261 -2.04 -7.82 -3.17
N VAL A 262 -0.90 -7.95 -3.88
CA VAL A 262 -0.74 -8.83 -5.05
C VAL A 262 0.69 -9.39 -5.07
N PRO A 263 0.87 -10.70 -5.07
CA PRO A 263 -0.14 -11.69 -4.70
C PRO A 263 -0.49 -11.61 -3.21
N LEU A 264 -1.72 -11.96 -2.84
CA LEU A 264 -2.08 -12.22 -1.45
C LEU A 264 -1.42 -13.54 -1.00
N ASN A 265 -0.85 -13.53 0.20
CA ASN A 265 -0.32 -14.75 0.81
C ASN A 265 -1.42 -15.51 1.56
N ALA A 266 -2.11 -16.42 0.86
CA ALA A 266 -3.18 -17.23 1.44
C ALA A 266 -2.70 -18.07 2.64
N GLY A 267 -1.46 -18.59 2.61
CA GLY A 267 -0.87 -19.33 3.73
C GLY A 267 -0.72 -18.48 4.97
N PHE A 268 -0.21 -17.25 4.83
CA PHE A 268 -0.10 -16.30 5.95
C PHE A 268 -1.49 -15.92 6.51
N ILE A 269 -2.48 -15.68 5.64
CA ILE A 269 -3.85 -15.37 6.07
C ILE A 269 -4.44 -16.53 6.83
N ALA A 270 -4.28 -17.77 6.34
CA ALA A 270 -4.75 -18.97 7.01
C ALA A 270 -4.07 -19.19 8.37
N GLU A 271 -2.76 -18.98 8.45
CA GLU A 271 -2.00 -19.07 9.70
C GLU A 271 -2.53 -18.08 10.75
N GLN A 272 -2.74 -16.83 10.37
CA GLN A 272 -3.23 -15.80 11.28
C GLN A 272 -4.70 -15.96 11.67
N GLY A 273 -5.49 -16.69 10.88
CA GLY A 273 -6.88 -17.01 11.16
C GLY A 273 -7.09 -18.31 11.94
N ALA A 274 -6.07 -19.17 12.05
CA ALA A 274 -6.22 -20.56 12.53
C ALA A 274 -6.71 -20.69 13.98
N ASP A 275 -6.34 -19.76 14.85
CA ASP A 275 -6.72 -19.71 16.27
C ASP A 275 -7.76 -18.61 16.58
N ALA A 276 -8.26 -17.92 15.54
CA ALA A 276 -9.23 -16.86 15.71
C ALA A 276 -10.59 -17.40 16.16
N GLN A 277 -11.22 -16.76 17.13
CA GLN A 277 -12.61 -17.02 17.47
C GLN A 277 -13.58 -16.28 16.53
N ARG A 278 -13.18 -15.12 16.04
CA ARG A 278 -13.94 -14.25 15.12
C ARG A 278 -12.99 -13.55 14.17
N VAL A 279 -13.48 -13.23 12.98
CA VAL A 279 -12.72 -12.51 11.97
C VAL A 279 -13.45 -11.24 11.55
N LEU A 280 -12.71 -10.16 11.40
CA LEU A 280 -13.17 -8.92 10.77
C LEU A 280 -12.20 -8.54 9.65
N VAL A 281 -12.72 -8.27 8.46
CA VAL A 281 -11.91 -7.77 7.35
C VAL A 281 -12.21 -6.30 7.14
N VAL A 282 -11.19 -5.45 7.26
CA VAL A 282 -11.30 -4.00 7.05
C VAL A 282 -10.57 -3.64 5.76
N ASP A 283 -11.34 -3.32 4.74
CA ASP A 283 -10.87 -3.09 3.38
C ASP A 283 -11.28 -1.69 2.90
N GLU A 284 -10.32 -0.84 2.62
CA GLU A 284 -10.59 0.49 2.08
C GLU A 284 -11.17 0.43 0.66
N GLY A 285 -10.93 -0.67 -0.07
CA GLY A 285 -11.49 -0.93 -1.40
C GLY A 285 -13.02 -0.97 -1.39
N ARG A 286 -13.61 -1.00 -2.58
CA ARG A 286 -15.06 -1.13 -2.73
C ARG A 286 -15.55 -2.50 -2.24
N HIS A 287 -16.85 -2.58 -1.98
CA HIS A 287 -17.49 -3.82 -1.54
C HIS A 287 -17.25 -4.94 -2.56
N SER A 288 -17.42 -4.66 -3.85
CA SER A 288 -17.21 -5.63 -4.92
C SER A 288 -15.74 -5.70 -5.34
N ALA A 289 -15.23 -6.92 -5.47
CA ALA A 289 -13.89 -7.27 -5.95
C ALA A 289 -12.72 -6.68 -5.15
N GLY A 290 -12.96 -6.18 -3.93
CA GLY A 290 -11.94 -5.65 -3.04
C GLY A 290 -10.92 -6.70 -2.57
N VAL A 291 -9.85 -6.24 -1.91
CA VAL A 291 -8.84 -7.11 -1.28
C VAL A 291 -9.49 -8.03 -0.26
N GLY A 292 -10.50 -7.52 0.46
CA GLY A 292 -11.23 -8.27 1.49
C GLY A 292 -11.91 -9.53 0.97
N GLU A 293 -12.38 -9.56 -0.28
CA GLU A 293 -12.92 -10.79 -0.88
C GLU A 293 -11.82 -11.86 -1.02
N GLY A 294 -10.63 -11.48 -1.42
CA GLY A 294 -9.50 -12.40 -1.51
C GLY A 294 -9.08 -12.94 -0.13
N VAL A 295 -9.14 -12.12 0.92
CA VAL A 295 -8.87 -12.56 2.30
C VAL A 295 -9.92 -13.59 2.75
N ILE A 296 -11.21 -13.30 2.53
CA ILE A 296 -12.30 -14.21 2.88
C ILE A 296 -12.17 -15.54 2.11
N THR A 297 -11.88 -15.46 0.81
CA THR A 297 -11.66 -16.67 -0.01
C THR A 297 -10.52 -17.51 0.54
N ALA A 298 -9.38 -16.90 0.89
CA ALA A 298 -8.24 -17.61 1.46
C ALA A 298 -8.60 -18.30 2.79
N LEU A 299 -9.39 -17.67 3.65
CA LEU A 299 -9.87 -18.29 4.90
C LEU A 299 -10.81 -19.47 4.62
N VAL A 300 -11.75 -19.32 3.69
CA VAL A 300 -12.69 -20.41 3.32
C VAL A 300 -11.94 -21.60 2.72
N GLU A 301 -11.01 -21.37 1.81
CA GLU A 301 -10.19 -22.42 1.20
C GLU A 301 -9.29 -23.13 2.21
N ALA A 302 -8.89 -22.43 3.28
CA ALA A 302 -8.15 -23.01 4.41
C ALA A 302 -9.05 -23.78 5.41
N GLY A 303 -10.36 -23.91 5.15
CA GLY A 303 -11.31 -24.59 6.04
C GLY A 303 -11.81 -23.74 7.22
N LEU A 304 -11.52 -22.44 7.22
CA LEU A 304 -11.89 -21.49 8.28
C LEU A 304 -13.20 -20.73 7.98
N GLY A 305 -13.95 -21.15 6.96
CA GLY A 305 -15.22 -20.54 6.59
C GLY A 305 -16.35 -20.69 7.61
N HIS A 306 -16.15 -21.46 8.67
CA HIS A 306 -17.09 -21.60 9.79
C HIS A 306 -16.97 -20.49 10.84
N LEU A 307 -15.92 -19.70 10.80
CA LEU A 307 -15.70 -18.62 11.76
C LEU A 307 -16.74 -17.50 11.57
N PRO A 308 -17.29 -16.94 12.67
CA PRO A 308 -18.06 -15.71 12.60
C PRO A 308 -17.23 -14.60 11.93
N LEU A 309 -17.76 -14.06 10.83
CA LEU A 309 -17.02 -13.12 9.99
C LEU A 309 -17.87 -11.92 9.61
N GLN A 310 -17.28 -10.74 9.72
CA GLN A 310 -17.82 -9.49 9.21
C GLN A 310 -16.82 -8.80 8.28
N ARG A 311 -17.32 -7.95 7.38
CA ARG A 311 -16.50 -7.13 6.49
C ARG A 311 -16.91 -5.66 6.55
N VAL A 312 -15.96 -4.79 6.80
CA VAL A 312 -16.11 -3.33 6.69
C VAL A 312 -15.33 -2.88 5.47
N CYS A 313 -16.00 -2.31 4.49
CA CYS A 313 -15.38 -1.89 3.22
C CYS A 313 -16.00 -0.59 2.69
N GLY A 314 -15.37 -0.01 1.67
CA GLY A 314 -15.95 1.11 0.93
C GLY A 314 -17.21 0.71 0.19
N ALA A 315 -18.13 1.66 -0.01
CA ALA A 315 -19.32 1.44 -0.81
C ALA A 315 -18.98 1.29 -2.31
N ASP A 316 -19.81 0.56 -3.05
CA ASP A 316 -19.70 0.42 -4.51
C ASP A 316 -20.13 1.72 -5.22
N THR A 317 -19.37 2.77 -5.02
CA THR A 317 -19.62 4.09 -5.60
C THR A 317 -18.31 4.87 -5.77
N TYR A 318 -18.37 5.98 -6.48
CA TYR A 318 -17.30 6.95 -6.53
C TYR A 318 -17.19 7.70 -5.20
N THR A 319 -15.98 8.08 -4.82
CA THR A 319 -15.76 8.92 -3.62
C THR A 319 -16.30 10.32 -3.90
N PRO A 320 -17.28 10.79 -3.12
CA PRO A 320 -17.84 12.14 -3.29
C PRO A 320 -16.88 13.24 -2.83
N LEU A 321 -17.28 14.49 -3.09
CA LEU A 321 -16.55 15.67 -2.64
C LEU A 321 -16.74 15.91 -1.12
N ALA A 322 -15.72 16.50 -0.53
CA ALA A 322 -15.74 17.01 0.86
C ALA A 322 -16.22 15.97 1.90
N GLY A 323 -16.97 16.38 2.89
CA GLY A 323 -17.42 15.52 3.98
C GLY A 323 -18.30 14.33 3.57
N ALA A 324 -18.95 14.36 2.41
CA ALA A 324 -19.75 13.26 1.91
C ALA A 324 -18.89 12.00 1.61
N ALA A 325 -17.58 12.16 1.39
CA ALA A 325 -16.66 11.03 1.24
C ALA A 325 -16.66 10.09 2.45
N MET A 326 -16.83 10.63 3.65
CA MET A 326 -16.87 9.83 4.88
C MET A 326 -18.11 8.92 4.98
N CYS A 327 -19.14 9.14 4.18
CA CYS A 327 -20.33 8.29 4.15
C CYS A 327 -20.11 7.00 3.34
N VAL A 328 -19.06 6.94 2.52
CA VAL A 328 -18.80 5.82 1.60
C VAL A 328 -17.49 5.10 1.89
N LEU A 329 -16.71 5.56 2.85
CA LEU A 329 -15.44 4.97 3.26
C LEU A 329 -15.55 4.35 4.66
N PRO A 330 -14.77 3.31 5.00
CA PRO A 330 -14.67 2.76 6.35
C PRO A 330 -14.34 3.82 7.41
N SER A 331 -14.67 3.54 8.67
CA SER A 331 -14.32 4.40 9.79
C SER A 331 -14.08 3.58 11.05
N ASP A 332 -13.41 4.18 12.05
CA ASP A 332 -13.17 3.56 13.36
C ASP A 332 -14.51 3.08 13.96
N ASN A 333 -15.57 3.90 13.84
CA ASN A 333 -16.91 3.55 14.31
C ASN A 333 -17.53 2.36 13.55
N ALA A 334 -17.32 2.27 12.24
CA ALA A 334 -17.80 1.13 11.44
C ALA A 334 -17.12 -0.17 11.88
N VAL A 335 -15.80 -0.12 12.13
CA VAL A 335 -15.03 -1.27 12.64
C VAL A 335 -15.56 -1.71 14.01
N THR A 336 -15.74 -0.78 14.94
CA THR A 336 -16.29 -1.08 16.27
C THR A 336 -17.73 -1.61 16.20
N SER A 337 -18.56 -1.06 15.32
CA SER A 337 -19.93 -1.54 15.10
C SER A 337 -20.00 -2.95 14.56
N ALA A 338 -19.11 -3.29 13.63
CA ALA A 338 -19.01 -4.65 13.10
C ALA A 338 -18.60 -5.67 14.20
N ALA A 339 -17.69 -5.28 15.09
CA ALA A 339 -17.35 -6.11 16.25
C ALA A 339 -18.53 -6.32 17.20
N ARG A 340 -19.36 -5.30 17.42
CA ARG A 340 -20.61 -5.45 18.22
C ARG A 340 -21.61 -6.39 17.59
N VAL A 341 -21.72 -6.40 16.24
CA VAL A 341 -22.56 -7.37 15.53
C VAL A 341 -22.02 -8.79 15.77
N LEU A 342 -20.71 -9.02 15.61
CA LEU A 342 -20.10 -10.31 15.91
C LEU A 342 -20.30 -10.77 17.36
N ALA A 343 -20.53 -9.85 18.30
CA ALA A 343 -20.81 -10.19 19.69
C ALA A 343 -22.27 -10.63 19.93
N GLN A 344 -23.21 -10.31 19.03
CA GLN A 344 -24.63 -10.67 19.14
C GLN A 344 -24.94 -12.03 18.50
N ASP A 345 -24.08 -12.51 17.61
CA ASP A 345 -24.25 -13.77 16.88
C ASP A 345 -23.88 -15.01 17.75
N HIS A 346 -23.76 -14.82 19.05
CA HIS A 346 -23.55 -15.82 20.10
C HIS A 346 -24.50 -15.56 21.27
#